data_feff41de7566d2c007ce09515d9720af
#
_entry.id   feff41de7566d2c007ce09515d9720af
#
_cell.length_a   1.000
_cell.length_b   1.000
_cell.length_c   1.000
_cell.angle_alpha   90.00
_cell.angle_beta   90.00
_cell.angle_gamma   90.00
#
_symmetry.space_group_name_H-M   'P 1'
#
loop_
_entity.id
_entity.type
_entity.pdbx_description
1 polymer ?
#
loop_
_entity_poly.entity_id
_entity_poly.type
_entity_poly.pdbx_seq_one_letter_code
_entity_poly.pdbx_strand_id
1 'polypeptide(L)'
;NLYVDGQLVPAYHYKITYSSNINTGVAKVKLTATEVKYVSVCSTTFLILPKKETLKGSVSSYNSAHLSWDKQGSATGYTIMYSTDKTFNTAFKYKHITKPETTNTTIKNLKYNTKYYFKIRAYKTNVGYGKWSKTVKIKTKKNPAPATVKIKSAKKYSKTSIYVKWKAQTAGGKSGYYVQYSTNKRFKK
;
A
#
# COMPACT_ATOMS: atom_id res chain seq x y z
N ASN A 1 36.01 16.76 0.87
CA ASN A 1 37.41 17.01 0.48
C ASN A 1 37.51 16.80 -1.03
N LEU A 2 38.23 17.65 -1.71
CA LEU A 2 38.59 17.50 -3.14
C LEU A 2 40.01 16.93 -3.22
N TYR A 3 40.17 15.92 -4.09
CA TYR A 3 41.48 15.35 -4.40
C TYR A 3 41.76 15.46 -5.89
N VAL A 4 42.96 15.86 -6.25
CA VAL A 4 43.44 15.87 -7.63
C VAL A 4 44.73 15.02 -7.65
N ASP A 5 44.78 14.03 -8.50
CA ASP A 5 45.92 13.07 -8.59
C ASP A 5 46.32 12.45 -7.24
N GLY A 6 45.30 12.18 -6.40
CA GLY A 6 45.49 11.61 -5.06
C GLY A 6 45.91 12.61 -3.98
N GLN A 7 46.16 13.86 -4.32
CA GLN A 7 46.54 14.91 -3.35
C GLN A 7 45.29 15.74 -2.94
N LEU A 8 45.20 15.99 -1.63
CA LEU A 8 44.13 16.84 -1.05
C LEU A 8 44.32 18.27 -1.52
N VAL A 9 43.28 18.84 -2.14
CA VAL A 9 43.22 20.28 -2.48
C VAL A 9 42.63 21.03 -1.31
N PRO A 10 43.33 21.99 -0.73
CA PRO A 10 42.81 22.80 0.37
C PRO A 10 41.55 23.56 0.00
N ALA A 11 40.61 23.71 0.95
CA ALA A 11 39.26 24.24 0.68
C ALA A 11 39.25 25.74 0.22
N TYR A 12 40.30 26.47 0.49
CA TYR A 12 40.46 27.89 0.05
C TYR A 12 40.75 28.03 -1.45
N HIS A 13 41.18 26.97 -2.14
CA HIS A 13 41.43 26.98 -3.58
C HIS A 13 40.20 26.76 -4.43
N TYR A 14 39.05 26.42 -3.83
CA TYR A 14 37.81 26.17 -4.58
C TYR A 14 36.55 26.56 -3.80
N LYS A 15 35.50 26.88 -4.54
CA LYS A 15 34.17 27.11 -4.03
C LYS A 15 33.22 26.01 -4.55
N ILE A 16 32.47 25.40 -3.63
CA ILE A 16 31.41 24.46 -3.96
C ILE A 16 30.07 25.17 -3.84
N THR A 17 29.27 25.09 -4.89
CA THR A 17 27.90 25.60 -4.89
C THR A 17 26.94 24.48 -5.27
N TYR A 18 25.78 24.51 -4.64
CA TYR A 18 24.71 23.56 -4.91
C TYR A 18 23.49 24.32 -5.44
N SER A 19 22.77 23.67 -6.38
CA SER A 19 21.49 24.19 -6.86
C SER A 19 20.49 23.05 -6.97
N SER A 20 19.19 23.35 -6.79
CA SER A 20 18.09 22.37 -6.82
C SER A 20 18.26 21.23 -5.80
N ASN A 21 18.94 21.48 -4.68
CA ASN A 21 19.35 20.45 -3.70
C ASN A 21 18.43 20.35 -2.47
N ILE A 22 17.23 20.93 -2.53
CA ILE A 22 16.25 20.91 -1.42
C ILE A 22 15.14 19.90 -1.70
N ASN A 23 14.65 19.88 -2.93
CA ASN A 23 13.51 19.06 -3.32
C ASN A 23 13.95 17.77 -4.01
N THR A 24 13.09 16.73 -3.95
CA THR A 24 13.28 15.50 -4.72
C THR A 24 13.43 15.80 -6.21
N GLY A 25 14.50 15.31 -6.81
CA GLY A 25 14.82 15.58 -8.21
C GLY A 25 16.29 15.46 -8.52
N VAL A 26 16.70 16.11 -9.60
CA VAL A 26 18.10 16.19 -10.00
C VAL A 26 18.69 17.46 -9.40
N ALA A 27 19.68 17.31 -8.52
CA ALA A 27 20.45 18.41 -7.97
C ALA A 27 21.78 18.54 -8.70
N LYS A 28 22.34 19.75 -8.68
CA LYS A 28 23.63 20.05 -9.32
C LYS A 28 24.62 20.55 -8.27
N VAL A 29 25.82 20.03 -8.33
CA VAL A 29 26.98 20.55 -7.64
C VAL A 29 27.94 21.17 -8.64
N LYS A 30 28.41 22.37 -8.37
CA LYS A 30 29.39 23.08 -9.17
C LYS A 30 30.60 23.40 -8.29
N LEU A 31 31.76 23.05 -8.78
CA LEU A 31 33.03 23.38 -8.17
C LEU A 31 33.70 24.44 -9.06
N THR A 32 34.13 25.54 -8.46
CA THR A 32 34.79 26.66 -9.14
C THR A 32 36.10 26.93 -8.42
N ALA A 33 37.19 26.96 -9.16
CA ALA A 33 38.49 27.41 -8.64
C ALA A 33 38.41 28.87 -8.22
N THR A 34 39.04 29.22 -7.12
CA THR A 34 39.07 30.61 -6.57
C THR A 34 40.29 31.39 -7.01
N GLU A 35 41.29 30.72 -7.58
CA GLU A 35 42.54 31.36 -8.04
C GLU A 35 42.65 31.32 -9.56
N VAL A 36 43.15 32.40 -10.15
CA VAL A 36 43.34 32.55 -11.61
C VAL A 36 44.26 31.47 -12.20
N LYS A 37 45.19 30.94 -11.39
CA LYS A 37 46.09 29.84 -11.79
C LYS A 37 45.36 28.54 -12.13
N TYR A 38 44.15 28.34 -11.61
CA TYR A 38 43.36 27.12 -11.78
C TYR A 38 42.01 27.44 -12.42
N VAL A 39 42.03 27.88 -13.67
CA VAL A 39 40.77 28.19 -14.38
C VAL A 39 40.08 26.89 -14.77
N SER A 40 39.34 26.32 -13.87
CA SER A 40 38.43 25.23 -14.23
C SER A 40 37.14 25.23 -13.41
N VAL A 41 36.05 25.01 -14.13
CA VAL A 41 34.72 24.83 -13.58
C VAL A 41 34.30 23.40 -13.87
N CYS A 42 34.11 22.62 -12.82
CA CYS A 42 33.55 21.28 -12.94
C CYS A 42 32.14 21.27 -12.33
N SER A 43 31.24 20.57 -12.97
CA SER A 43 29.90 20.36 -12.41
C SER A 43 29.40 18.95 -12.68
N THR A 44 28.71 18.41 -11.71
CA THR A 44 28.02 17.11 -11.85
C THR A 44 26.64 17.20 -11.22
N THR A 45 25.85 16.17 -11.42
CA THR A 45 24.50 16.05 -10.87
C THR A 45 24.41 14.87 -9.93
N PHE A 46 23.48 14.94 -8.97
CA PHE A 46 23.12 13.84 -8.11
C PHE A 46 21.60 13.80 -7.90
N LEU A 47 21.09 12.63 -7.53
CA LEU A 47 19.65 12.43 -7.34
C LEU A 47 19.27 12.60 -5.87
N ILE A 48 18.27 13.44 -5.61
CA ILE A 48 17.59 13.52 -4.32
C ILE A 48 16.33 12.67 -4.40
N LEU A 49 16.38 11.51 -3.76
CA LEU A 49 15.26 10.57 -3.74
C LEU A 49 14.14 11.06 -2.82
N PRO A 50 12.87 10.60 -3.04
CA PRO A 50 11.77 10.88 -2.15
C PRO A 50 12.07 10.48 -0.70
N LYS A 51 11.58 11.28 0.25
CA LYS A 51 11.71 10.99 1.68
C LYS A 51 10.97 9.70 2.03
N LYS A 52 11.38 9.09 3.14
CA LYS A 52 10.71 7.92 3.70
C LYS A 52 9.32 8.31 4.23
N GLU A 53 8.31 7.51 3.87
CA GLU A 53 6.92 7.72 4.30
C GLU A 53 6.64 7.20 5.71
N THR A 54 5.58 7.76 6.31
CA THR A 54 4.95 7.21 7.52
C THR A 54 3.60 6.61 7.12
N LEU A 55 3.52 5.28 7.17
CA LEU A 55 2.30 4.55 6.84
C LEU A 55 1.47 4.32 8.10
N LYS A 56 0.19 4.67 8.06
CA LYS A 56 -0.83 4.32 9.06
C LYS A 56 -1.79 3.31 8.43
N GLY A 57 -2.39 2.45 9.25
CA GLY A 57 -3.34 1.48 8.70
C GLY A 57 -4.27 0.92 9.77
N SER A 58 -5.48 0.59 9.34
CA SER A 58 -6.54 0.03 10.17
C SER A 58 -7.35 -1.01 9.39
N VAL A 59 -8.12 -1.81 10.11
CA VAL A 59 -9.07 -2.75 9.50
C VAL A 59 -10.27 -1.96 9.00
N SER A 60 -10.56 -2.03 7.70
CA SER A 60 -11.72 -1.37 7.09
C SER A 60 -12.97 -2.26 7.10
N SER A 61 -12.80 -3.56 6.83
CA SER A 61 -13.86 -4.56 6.89
C SER A 61 -13.30 -5.95 7.17
N TYR A 62 -14.12 -6.98 7.07
CA TYR A 62 -13.70 -8.37 7.32
C TYR A 62 -12.56 -8.84 6.40
N ASN A 63 -12.47 -8.28 5.19
CA ASN A 63 -11.50 -8.67 4.16
C ASN A 63 -10.81 -7.46 3.51
N SER A 64 -10.73 -6.33 4.21
CA SER A 64 -10.06 -5.14 3.71
C SER A 64 -9.31 -4.37 4.78
N ALA A 65 -8.27 -3.68 4.37
CA ALA A 65 -7.45 -2.80 5.17
C ALA A 65 -7.44 -1.39 4.57
N HIS A 66 -7.66 -0.39 5.40
CA HIS A 66 -7.49 1.01 5.05
C HIS A 66 -6.09 1.47 5.41
N LEU A 67 -5.42 2.14 4.49
CA LEU A 67 -4.06 2.66 4.63
C LEU A 67 -4.08 4.16 4.36
N SER A 68 -3.29 4.92 5.12
CA SER A 68 -3.11 6.37 4.91
C SER A 68 -1.66 6.77 5.16
N TRP A 69 -1.24 7.86 4.52
CA TRP A 69 0.10 8.43 4.60
C TRP A 69 0.06 9.92 4.31
N ASP A 70 1.15 10.62 4.57
CA ASP A 70 1.25 12.05 4.31
C ASP A 70 1.65 12.31 2.85
N LYS A 71 1.14 13.39 2.26
CA LYS A 71 1.49 13.81 0.90
C LYS A 71 2.94 14.27 0.85
N GLN A 72 3.67 13.83 -0.18
CA GLN A 72 4.96 14.43 -0.55
C GLN A 72 4.81 15.34 -1.77
N GLY A 73 5.16 16.61 -1.63
CA GLY A 73 4.95 17.65 -2.64
C GLY A 73 5.65 17.40 -3.97
N SER A 74 6.74 16.63 -3.98
CA SER A 74 7.54 16.37 -5.19
C SER A 74 7.44 14.92 -5.69
N ALA A 75 6.64 14.06 -5.06
CA ALA A 75 6.41 12.71 -5.54
C ALA A 75 5.53 12.69 -6.80
N THR A 76 5.77 11.73 -7.68
CA THR A 76 4.89 11.43 -8.82
C THR A 76 3.81 10.42 -8.42
N GLY A 77 4.07 9.62 -7.38
CA GLY A 77 3.12 8.66 -6.85
C GLY A 77 3.73 7.78 -5.78
N TYR A 78 3.01 6.69 -5.44
CA TYR A 78 3.39 5.81 -4.35
C TYR A 78 3.27 4.34 -4.77
N THR A 79 4.09 3.50 -4.15
CA THR A 79 4.00 2.04 -4.27
C THR A 79 3.80 1.43 -2.89
N ILE A 80 2.69 0.72 -2.72
CA ILE A 80 2.40 -0.07 -1.53
C ILE A 80 2.77 -1.52 -1.83
N MET A 81 3.52 -2.15 -0.93
CA MET A 81 3.80 -3.58 -0.93
C MET A 81 3.11 -4.21 0.26
N TYR A 82 2.45 -5.34 0.05
CA TYR A 82 1.78 -6.07 1.12
C TYR A 82 1.91 -7.58 0.96
N SER A 83 1.98 -8.27 2.10
CA SER A 83 2.18 -9.72 2.17
C SER A 83 1.60 -10.29 3.45
N THR A 84 1.39 -11.59 3.50
CA THR A 84 1.18 -12.35 4.74
C THR A 84 2.50 -12.73 5.41
N ASP A 85 3.61 -12.65 4.67
CA ASP A 85 4.97 -12.84 5.16
C ASP A 85 5.54 -11.52 5.68
N LYS A 86 6.00 -11.50 6.95
CA LYS A 86 6.60 -10.32 7.59
C LYS A 86 7.90 -9.87 6.92
N THR A 87 8.62 -10.78 6.32
CA THR A 87 9.90 -10.52 5.64
C THR A 87 9.74 -10.03 4.21
N PHE A 88 8.55 -10.20 3.62
CA PHE A 88 8.25 -9.90 2.21
C PHE A 88 9.09 -10.70 1.21
N ASN A 89 9.61 -11.84 1.61
CA ASN A 89 10.38 -12.72 0.71
C ASN A 89 9.47 -13.53 -0.20
N THR A 90 8.25 -13.83 0.27
CA THR A 90 7.28 -14.64 -0.46
C THR A 90 5.90 -13.99 -0.49
N ALA A 91 5.08 -14.39 -1.48
CA ALA A 91 3.66 -14.04 -1.58
C ALA A 91 3.33 -12.54 -1.39
N PHE A 92 4.21 -11.65 -1.82
CA PHE A 92 3.95 -10.22 -1.79
C PHE A 92 3.20 -9.74 -3.04
N LYS A 93 2.45 -8.65 -2.86
CA LYS A 93 1.73 -7.95 -3.93
C LYS A 93 2.03 -6.47 -3.87
N TYR A 94 1.88 -5.82 -5.02
CA TYR A 94 2.01 -4.37 -5.14
C TYR A 94 0.66 -3.72 -5.44
N LYS A 95 0.50 -2.49 -4.95
CA LYS A 95 -0.50 -1.53 -5.42
C LYS A 95 0.21 -0.23 -5.74
N HIS A 96 0.13 0.18 -6.99
CA HIS A 96 0.67 1.46 -7.46
C HIS A 96 -0.40 2.54 -7.37
N ILE A 97 -0.01 3.72 -6.92
CA ILE A 97 -0.81 4.93 -6.82
C ILE A 97 -0.14 5.97 -7.70
N THR A 98 -0.73 6.26 -8.85
CA THR A 98 -0.19 7.18 -9.85
C THR A 98 -0.61 8.64 -9.68
N LYS A 99 -1.60 8.88 -8.81
CA LYS A 99 -2.07 10.22 -8.46
C LYS A 99 -1.34 10.70 -7.20
N PRO A 100 -0.42 11.68 -7.28
CA PRO A 100 0.41 12.12 -6.15
C PRO A 100 -0.42 12.75 -5.02
N GLU A 101 -1.61 13.24 -5.33
CA GLU A 101 -2.56 13.82 -4.36
C GLU A 101 -3.22 12.77 -3.45
N THR A 102 -3.14 11.49 -3.82
CA THR A 102 -3.76 10.41 -3.06
C THR A 102 -2.96 10.14 -1.79
N THR A 103 -3.59 10.28 -0.64
CA THR A 103 -2.99 10.07 0.70
C THR A 103 -3.57 8.89 1.44
N ASN A 104 -4.51 8.18 0.85
CA ASN A 104 -5.11 6.98 1.43
C ASN A 104 -5.59 5.99 0.37
N THR A 105 -5.78 4.76 0.77
CA THR A 105 -6.38 3.73 -0.08
C THR A 105 -6.90 2.57 0.75
N THR A 106 -7.81 1.80 0.16
CA THR A 106 -8.27 0.52 0.74
C THR A 106 -7.79 -0.66 -0.10
N ILE A 107 -7.12 -1.59 0.55
CA ILE A 107 -6.77 -2.89 -0.04
C ILE A 107 -7.92 -3.85 0.27
N LYS A 108 -8.58 -4.32 -0.78
CA LYS A 108 -9.74 -5.22 -0.71
C LYS A 108 -9.34 -6.67 -1.02
N ASN A 109 -10.30 -7.59 -0.84
CA ASN A 109 -10.15 -9.02 -1.17
C ASN A 109 -9.00 -9.72 -0.42
N LEU A 110 -8.77 -9.29 0.80
CA LEU A 110 -7.86 -9.96 1.72
C LEU A 110 -8.53 -11.20 2.31
N LYS A 111 -7.74 -12.21 2.68
CA LYS A 111 -8.26 -13.38 3.41
C LYS A 111 -8.77 -12.96 4.78
N TYR A 112 -9.86 -13.58 5.24
CA TYR A 112 -10.41 -13.38 6.59
C TYR A 112 -9.44 -13.87 7.67
N ASN A 113 -9.53 -13.31 8.86
CA ASN A 113 -8.76 -13.71 10.06
C ASN A 113 -7.26 -13.87 9.81
N THR A 114 -6.70 -13.10 8.88
CA THR A 114 -5.32 -13.25 8.39
C THR A 114 -4.51 -12.00 8.73
N LYS A 115 -3.27 -12.21 9.18
CA LYS A 115 -2.30 -11.13 9.40
C LYS A 115 -1.69 -10.73 8.06
N TYR A 116 -1.66 -9.42 7.79
CA TYR A 116 -1.00 -8.80 6.65
C TYR A 116 0.00 -7.77 7.13
N TYR A 117 1.06 -7.60 6.38
CA TYR A 117 2.11 -6.62 6.58
C TYR A 117 2.12 -5.69 5.37
N PHE A 118 2.23 -4.39 5.62
CA PHE A 118 2.17 -3.34 4.62
C PHE A 118 3.35 -2.40 4.78
N LYS A 119 3.93 -1.97 3.68
CA LYS A 119 4.90 -0.88 3.62
C LYS A 119 4.68 -0.06 2.36
N ILE A 120 5.03 1.22 2.41
CA ILE A 120 4.86 2.17 1.32
C ILE A 120 6.18 2.87 1.02
N ARG A 121 6.35 3.30 -0.21
CA ARG A 121 7.39 4.25 -0.61
C ARG A 121 6.83 5.18 -1.68
N ALA A 122 7.29 6.43 -1.68
CA ALA A 122 7.05 7.36 -2.76
C ALA A 122 8.02 7.09 -3.92
N TYR A 123 7.67 7.52 -5.12
CA TYR A 123 8.58 7.56 -6.26
C TYR A 123 8.46 8.89 -7.00
N LYS A 124 9.53 9.27 -7.68
CA LYS A 124 9.59 10.39 -8.63
C LYS A 124 10.03 9.83 -9.98
N THR A 125 9.22 10.05 -11.02
CA THR A 125 9.56 9.63 -12.40
C THR A 125 10.92 10.22 -12.79
N ASN A 126 11.76 9.43 -13.46
CA ASN A 126 13.11 9.76 -13.91
C ASN A 126 14.13 10.08 -12.78
N VAL A 127 13.74 9.87 -11.51
CA VAL A 127 14.63 10.07 -10.34
C VAL A 127 14.79 8.78 -9.54
N GLY A 128 13.68 8.11 -9.20
CA GLY A 128 13.72 6.83 -8.51
C GLY A 128 12.77 6.74 -7.33
N TYR A 129 12.97 5.70 -6.53
CA TYR A 129 12.15 5.36 -5.37
C TYR A 129 12.81 5.82 -4.08
N GLY A 130 11.99 6.34 -3.17
CA GLY A 130 12.36 6.56 -1.78
C GLY A 130 12.53 5.25 -1.01
N LYS A 131 13.04 5.35 0.23
CA LYS A 131 13.13 4.21 1.15
C LYS A 131 11.74 3.75 1.56
N TRP A 132 11.58 2.44 1.80
CA TRP A 132 10.36 1.87 2.35
C TRP A 132 10.04 2.43 3.75
N SER A 133 8.76 2.64 4.03
CA SER A 133 8.26 2.97 5.37
C SER A 133 8.58 1.87 6.39
N LYS A 134 8.37 2.16 7.68
CA LYS A 134 8.19 1.09 8.68
C LYS A 134 7.01 0.21 8.28
N THR A 135 7.09 -1.08 8.61
CA THR A 135 6.04 -2.06 8.33
C THR A 135 4.86 -1.88 9.27
N VAL A 136 3.66 -1.79 8.72
CA VAL A 136 2.39 -1.78 9.46
C VAL A 136 1.79 -3.18 9.41
N LYS A 137 1.40 -3.71 10.57
CA LYS A 137 0.74 -5.01 10.71
C LYS A 137 -0.76 -4.81 10.94
N ILE A 138 -1.60 -5.46 10.11
CA ILE A 138 -3.06 -5.46 10.25
C ILE A 138 -3.54 -6.91 10.21
N LYS A 139 -4.43 -7.28 11.14
CA LYS A 139 -5.13 -8.57 11.09
C LYS A 139 -6.58 -8.32 10.68
N THR A 140 -7.01 -8.91 9.56
CA THR A 140 -8.39 -8.86 9.10
C THR A 140 -9.33 -9.56 10.11
N LYS A 141 -10.60 -9.16 10.13
CA LYS A 141 -11.61 -9.77 11.03
C LYS A 141 -11.96 -11.20 10.60
N LYS A 142 -12.48 -11.97 11.50
CA LYS A 142 -13.10 -13.27 11.17
C LYS A 142 -14.26 -13.05 10.21
N ASN A 143 -14.48 -13.98 9.29
CA ASN A 143 -15.69 -13.97 8.47
C ASN A 143 -16.89 -14.12 9.41
N PRO A 144 -17.87 -13.21 9.38
CA PRO A 144 -19.05 -13.37 10.18
C PRO A 144 -19.83 -14.62 9.74
N ALA A 145 -20.34 -15.37 10.67
CA ALA A 145 -21.27 -16.45 10.37
C ALA A 145 -22.48 -15.89 9.59
N PRO A 146 -23.03 -16.62 8.62
CA PRO A 146 -24.28 -16.24 7.99
C PRO A 146 -25.38 -16.04 9.03
N ALA A 147 -26.15 -14.99 8.89
CA ALA A 147 -27.31 -14.76 9.78
C ALA A 147 -28.37 -15.86 9.59
N THR A 148 -29.11 -16.13 10.65
CA THR A 148 -30.22 -17.09 10.58
C THR A 148 -31.25 -16.64 9.53
N VAL A 149 -31.58 -17.56 8.65
CA VAL A 149 -32.61 -17.33 7.61
C VAL A 149 -33.99 -17.57 8.22
N LYS A 150 -34.88 -16.58 8.07
CA LYS A 150 -36.28 -16.73 8.46
C LYS A 150 -37.13 -17.03 7.22
N ILE A 151 -37.91 -18.11 7.28
CA ILE A 151 -38.90 -18.41 6.26
C ILE A 151 -40.01 -17.36 6.35
N LYS A 152 -40.31 -16.70 5.24
CA LYS A 152 -41.43 -15.73 5.16
C LYS A 152 -42.75 -16.41 4.93
N SER A 153 -42.77 -17.44 4.11
CA SER A 153 -43.98 -18.22 3.85
C SER A 153 -43.60 -19.61 3.34
N ALA A 154 -44.41 -20.57 3.68
CA ALA A 154 -44.45 -21.89 3.07
C ALA A 154 -45.88 -22.22 2.71
N LYS A 155 -46.20 -22.46 1.44
CA LYS A 155 -47.53 -22.71 0.94
C LYS A 155 -47.54 -23.94 0.02
N LYS A 156 -48.64 -24.68 0.03
CA LYS A 156 -48.90 -25.75 -0.93
C LYS A 156 -48.96 -25.15 -2.33
N TYR A 157 -48.17 -25.65 -3.26
CA TYR A 157 -48.13 -25.21 -4.65
C TYR A 157 -48.95 -26.18 -5.54
N SER A 158 -48.79 -27.50 -5.30
CA SER A 158 -49.57 -28.56 -5.99
C SER A 158 -49.84 -29.72 -5.04
N LYS A 159 -50.40 -30.81 -5.53
CA LYS A 159 -50.54 -32.05 -4.74
C LYS A 159 -49.23 -32.59 -4.19
N THR A 160 -48.13 -32.38 -4.93
CA THR A 160 -46.80 -32.94 -4.64
C THR A 160 -45.72 -31.91 -4.40
N SER A 161 -46.03 -30.59 -4.39
CA SER A 161 -45.04 -29.54 -4.26
C SER A 161 -45.45 -28.46 -3.27
N ILE A 162 -44.41 -27.85 -2.62
CA ILE A 162 -44.49 -26.77 -1.66
C ILE A 162 -43.66 -25.61 -2.16
N TYR A 163 -44.22 -24.41 -2.12
CA TYR A 163 -43.50 -23.16 -2.36
C TYR A 163 -43.01 -22.56 -1.05
N VAL A 164 -41.69 -22.34 -0.95
CA VAL A 164 -41.08 -21.73 0.24
C VAL A 164 -40.40 -20.41 -0.14
N LYS A 165 -40.69 -19.36 0.60
CA LYS A 165 -40.13 -18.01 0.41
C LYS A 165 -39.37 -17.58 1.66
N TRP A 166 -38.19 -17.03 1.49
CA TRP A 166 -37.38 -16.43 2.57
C TRP A 166 -36.77 -15.10 2.15
N LYS A 167 -36.26 -14.32 3.11
CA LYS A 167 -35.52 -13.11 2.83
C LYS A 167 -34.06 -13.46 2.51
N ALA A 168 -33.58 -13.00 1.36
CA ALA A 168 -32.17 -13.15 0.99
C ALA A 168 -31.26 -12.52 2.05
N GLN A 169 -30.21 -13.22 2.43
CA GLN A 169 -29.19 -12.70 3.33
C GLN A 169 -28.15 -11.93 2.54
N THR A 170 -27.79 -10.72 2.99
CA THR A 170 -26.80 -9.86 2.37
C THR A 170 -25.44 -9.89 3.10
N ALA A 171 -25.43 -10.33 4.36
CA ALA A 171 -24.25 -10.40 5.21
C ALA A 171 -23.70 -11.82 5.31
N GLY A 172 -22.40 -11.93 5.65
CA GLY A 172 -21.71 -13.20 5.81
C GLY A 172 -21.26 -13.81 4.47
N GLY A 173 -20.23 -14.61 4.50
CA GLY A 173 -19.63 -15.26 3.31
C GLY A 173 -20.47 -16.43 2.78
N LYS A 174 -21.73 -16.18 2.43
CA LYS A 174 -22.66 -17.19 1.94
C LYS A 174 -22.35 -17.59 0.49
N SER A 175 -22.43 -18.87 0.22
CA SER A 175 -22.36 -19.44 -1.13
C SER A 175 -23.74 -19.88 -1.65
N GLY A 176 -24.74 -19.97 -0.76
CA GLY A 176 -26.09 -20.41 -1.08
C GLY A 176 -26.94 -20.64 0.15
N TYR A 177 -28.04 -21.33 -0.06
CA TYR A 177 -28.98 -21.74 0.98
C TYR A 177 -29.16 -23.25 0.94
N TYR A 178 -29.26 -23.85 2.12
CA TYR A 178 -29.63 -25.26 2.26
C TYR A 178 -31.05 -25.33 2.83
N VAL A 179 -31.97 -25.99 2.12
CA VAL A 179 -33.36 -26.17 2.51
C VAL A 179 -33.58 -27.60 2.94
N GLN A 180 -34.02 -27.81 4.17
CA GLN A 180 -34.46 -29.11 4.66
C GLN A 180 -35.96 -29.15 4.77
N TYR A 181 -36.56 -30.28 4.45
CA TYR A 181 -37.97 -30.57 4.67
C TYR A 181 -38.15 -31.97 5.28
N SER A 182 -39.18 -32.13 6.10
CA SER A 182 -39.49 -33.42 6.75
C SER A 182 -40.98 -33.46 7.12
N THR A 183 -41.53 -34.64 7.11
CA THR A 183 -42.86 -34.94 7.69
C THR A 183 -42.79 -35.02 9.23
N ASN A 184 -41.60 -35.24 9.77
CA ASN A 184 -41.36 -35.25 11.21
C ASN A 184 -40.99 -33.83 11.71
N LYS A 185 -41.81 -33.25 12.59
CA LYS A 185 -41.60 -31.92 13.17
C LYS A 185 -40.22 -31.73 13.83
N ARG A 186 -39.62 -32.80 14.36
CA ARG A 186 -38.29 -32.76 15.01
C ARG A 186 -37.13 -32.99 14.03
N PHE A 187 -37.41 -33.16 12.73
CA PHE A 187 -36.39 -33.48 11.72
C PHE A 187 -35.50 -34.68 12.11
N LYS A 188 -35.99 -35.57 12.93
CA LYS A 188 -35.31 -36.84 13.25
C LYS A 188 -35.59 -37.86 12.15
N LYS A 189 -34.58 -38.65 11.79
CA LYS A 189 -34.74 -39.85 10.93
C LYS A 189 -35.57 -40.89 11.69
#